data_d0d2ce83cd8c840ab6295b252f4ef71b
#
_entry.id   d0d2ce83cd8c840ab6295b252f4ef71b
#
_cell.length_a   1.000
_cell.length_b   1.000
_cell.length_c   1.000
_cell.angle_alpha   90.00
_cell.angle_beta   90.00
_cell.angle_gamma   90.00
#
_symmetry.space_group_name_H-M   'P 1'
#
loop_
_entity.id
_entity.type
_entity.pdbx_description
1 polymer ?
#
loop_
_entity_poly.entity_id
_entity_poly.type
_entity_poly.pdbx_seq_one_letter_code
_entity_poly.pdbx_strand_id
1 'polypeptide(L)'
;MVKKTVVDDSLSEDNDLKDLGGTLPVDEVAAKLADVDEPDAEELEEAEDWQEDKQPTFFDDVSDDSVRLYLREIGKIPLLNAEEELALAQKVVAGDKRAKDQMAEANMRLVVSIAKRYSGRGLDFLDLIQEGNTGLLRAVEKFDPDKGFKFSTYATWWIRQAITRAIADQARTIRIPVHMVETINKLLRTQRRMTQDLNREPSIEELAKELEMEPEKVEYVMKIKQDIHSLDAGVGRDGDDEDSVLGDFIEDEDAASPEDSAASQLLKEQVQDILGVLTEREQKIVKMRFGLEDGKSHTLEEVGQEFAVTRERIRQIEAKALTKLRKHKDAKKLYEYLS
;
A
#
# COMPACT_ATOMS: atom_id res chain seq x y z
N MET A 1 14.97 14.04 47.72
CA MET A 1 14.32 14.93 46.74
C MET A 1 14.74 14.48 45.37
N VAL A 2 13.95 13.67 44.72
CA VAL A 2 14.18 13.15 43.37
C VAL A 2 13.14 13.80 42.48
N LYS A 3 13.60 14.61 41.53
CA LYS A 3 12.74 15.22 40.50
C LYS A 3 12.31 14.15 39.47
N LYS A 4 11.02 13.91 39.41
CA LYS A 4 10.36 13.21 38.29
C LYS A 4 10.34 14.15 37.08
N THR A 5 11.01 13.78 36.01
CA THR A 5 10.82 14.35 34.68
C THR A 5 9.64 13.64 34.07
N VAL A 6 8.60 14.38 33.77
CA VAL A 6 7.43 13.97 33.00
C VAL A 6 7.86 13.98 31.54
N VAL A 7 7.81 12.84 30.89
CA VAL A 7 7.95 12.71 29.43
C VAL A 7 6.56 12.94 28.84
N ASP A 8 6.46 13.97 28.04
CA ASP A 8 5.24 14.35 27.32
C ASP A 8 5.13 13.46 26.06
N ASP A 9 4.24 12.51 26.14
CA ASP A 9 3.94 11.54 25.09
C ASP A 9 2.76 12.08 24.26
N SER A 10 3.08 12.93 23.27
CA SER A 10 2.10 13.38 22.29
C SER A 10 2.58 13.06 20.87
N LEU A 11 2.60 11.75 20.53
CA LEU A 11 2.61 11.28 19.16
C LEU A 11 1.18 10.91 18.79
N SER A 12 0.54 11.78 18.03
CA SER A 12 -0.75 11.57 17.40
C SER A 12 -0.58 10.65 16.18
N GLU A 13 -0.59 9.32 16.41
CA GLU A 13 -0.45 8.28 15.38
C GLU A 13 -1.79 7.66 14.92
N ASP A 14 -2.94 8.23 15.24
CA ASP A 14 -4.23 7.52 15.07
C ASP A 14 -5.14 8.05 13.94
N ASN A 15 -4.64 8.79 12.95
CA ASN A 15 -5.52 9.29 11.88
C ASN A 15 -5.26 8.78 10.46
N ASP A 16 -4.19 8.02 10.20
CA ASP A 16 -3.83 7.64 8.81
C ASP A 16 -4.32 6.25 8.38
N LEU A 17 -5.08 5.52 9.20
CA LEU A 17 -5.49 4.13 8.93
C LEU A 17 -6.95 3.96 8.47
N LYS A 18 -7.68 5.03 8.15
CA LYS A 18 -9.11 4.94 7.78
C LYS A 18 -9.43 4.99 6.27
N ASP A 19 -8.43 5.16 5.39
CA ASP A 19 -8.65 5.27 3.92
C ASP A 19 -8.08 4.10 3.12
N LEU A 20 -8.30 2.88 3.56
CA LEU A 20 -8.00 1.68 2.77
C LEU A 20 -9.28 1.12 2.15
N GLY A 21 -9.59 1.53 0.92
CA GLY A 21 -10.58 0.84 0.11
C GLY A 21 -11.54 1.71 -0.69
N GLY A 22 -11.07 2.41 -1.71
CA GLY A 22 -11.91 3.02 -2.72
C GLY A 22 -11.08 3.52 -3.90
N THR A 23 -11.46 3.14 -5.12
CA THR A 23 -11.03 3.83 -6.34
C THR A 23 -11.37 5.30 -6.19
N LEU A 24 -10.34 6.14 -6.08
CA LEU A 24 -10.50 7.59 -5.95
C LEU A 24 -11.24 8.13 -7.20
N PRO A 25 -12.28 8.96 -7.04
CA PRO A 25 -12.94 9.61 -8.16
C PRO A 25 -11.95 10.49 -8.92
N VAL A 26 -12.14 10.58 -10.24
CA VAL A 26 -11.27 11.33 -11.18
C VAL A 26 -11.00 12.77 -10.72
N ASP A 27 -11.97 13.39 -10.04
CA ASP A 27 -11.88 14.75 -9.48
C ASP A 27 -10.88 14.84 -8.30
N GLU A 28 -10.67 13.78 -7.54
CA GLU A 28 -9.76 13.75 -6.40
C GLU A 28 -8.30 13.53 -6.83
N VAL A 29 -8.08 12.75 -7.90
CA VAL A 29 -6.78 12.66 -8.59
C VAL A 29 -6.44 14.01 -9.21
N ALA A 30 -7.43 14.71 -9.78
CA ALA A 30 -7.29 16.06 -10.30
C ALA A 30 -6.90 17.07 -9.19
N ALA A 31 -7.45 16.96 -8.00
CA ALA A 31 -7.11 17.83 -6.87
C ALA A 31 -5.68 17.57 -6.33
N LYS A 32 -5.24 16.32 -6.26
CA LYS A 32 -3.87 15.96 -5.81
C LYS A 32 -2.77 16.43 -6.77
N LEU A 33 -3.07 16.56 -8.06
CA LEU A 33 -2.16 17.15 -9.03
C LEU A 33 -2.20 18.70 -9.01
N ALA A 34 -3.19 19.31 -8.36
CA ALA A 34 -3.31 20.79 -8.27
C ALA A 34 -2.24 21.42 -7.34
N ASP A 35 -1.69 20.63 -6.40
CA ASP A 35 -0.67 21.08 -5.42
C ASP A 35 0.78 20.95 -5.94
N VAL A 36 0.99 20.63 -7.22
CA VAL A 36 2.33 20.60 -7.82
C VAL A 36 2.66 22.01 -8.32
N ASP A 37 3.72 22.58 -7.80
CA ASP A 37 4.23 23.88 -8.25
C ASP A 37 4.57 23.85 -9.75
N GLU A 38 4.35 24.97 -10.43
CA GLU A 38 4.74 25.11 -11.86
C GLU A 38 6.26 24.96 -11.97
N PRO A 39 6.76 24.32 -13.06
CA PRO A 39 8.20 24.18 -13.28
C PRO A 39 8.88 25.54 -13.39
N ASP A 40 10.03 25.68 -12.77
CA ASP A 40 10.86 26.86 -12.94
C ASP A 40 11.67 26.81 -14.25
N ALA A 41 12.39 27.91 -14.55
CA ALA A 41 13.15 28.01 -15.80
C ALA A 41 14.28 26.99 -15.92
N GLU A 42 14.92 26.60 -14.80
CA GLU A 42 16.00 25.61 -14.78
C GLU A 42 15.47 24.20 -15.06
N GLU A 43 14.31 23.85 -14.50
CA GLU A 43 13.65 22.56 -14.77
C GLU A 43 13.17 22.44 -16.23
N LEU A 44 12.80 23.55 -16.85
CA LEU A 44 12.42 23.59 -18.25
C LEU A 44 13.64 23.43 -19.19
N GLU A 45 14.79 24.01 -18.86
CA GLU A 45 16.03 23.82 -19.62
C GLU A 45 16.53 22.36 -19.56
N GLU A 46 16.46 21.70 -18.38
CA GLU A 46 16.74 20.28 -18.28
C GLU A 46 15.79 19.41 -19.14
N ALA A 47 14.56 19.86 -19.36
CA ALA A 47 13.60 19.16 -20.21
C ALA A 47 13.93 19.25 -21.70
N GLU A 48 14.66 20.27 -22.16
CA GLU A 48 15.11 20.41 -23.57
C GLU A 48 16.20 19.38 -23.94
N ASP A 49 17.14 19.09 -23.06
CA ASP A 49 18.18 18.08 -23.25
C ASP A 49 17.60 16.66 -23.47
N TRP A 50 16.37 16.42 -23.06
CA TRP A 50 15.69 15.13 -23.22
C TRP A 50 15.09 14.90 -24.60
N GLN A 51 15.00 15.93 -25.45
CA GLN A 51 14.37 15.84 -26.79
C GLN A 51 15.32 15.36 -27.90
N GLU A 52 16.63 15.39 -27.71
CA GLU A 52 17.61 15.07 -28.76
C GLU A 52 17.83 13.56 -29.04
N ASP A 53 17.27 12.66 -28.22
CA ASP A 53 17.39 11.23 -28.50
C ASP A 53 16.48 10.82 -29.65
N LYS A 54 17.15 10.43 -30.74
CA LYS A 54 16.64 9.97 -32.03
C LYS A 54 15.40 9.07 -31.88
N GLN A 55 14.38 9.33 -32.70
CA GLN A 55 13.18 8.52 -32.83
C GLN A 55 13.51 7.05 -33.06
N PRO A 56 13.22 6.13 -32.14
CA PRO A 56 13.33 4.70 -32.43
C PRO A 56 12.14 4.24 -33.25
N THR A 57 12.40 3.39 -34.21
CA THR A 57 11.41 2.58 -34.94
C THR A 57 10.77 1.59 -33.98
N PHE A 58 9.68 2.02 -33.35
CA PHE A 58 9.13 1.37 -32.13
C PHE A 58 8.00 0.37 -32.41
N PHE A 59 7.54 0.27 -33.66
CA PHE A 59 6.32 -0.44 -33.98
C PHE A 59 6.47 -1.98 -34.12
N ASP A 60 7.68 -2.50 -34.17
CA ASP A 60 7.90 -3.92 -34.49
C ASP A 60 8.01 -4.85 -33.27
N ASP A 61 8.25 -4.33 -32.04
CA ASP A 61 8.60 -5.15 -30.87
C ASP A 61 7.46 -5.29 -29.84
N VAL A 62 6.27 -4.69 -30.08
CA VAL A 62 5.17 -4.75 -29.13
C VAL A 62 4.28 -5.96 -29.41
N SER A 63 4.33 -6.96 -28.53
CA SER A 63 3.53 -8.19 -28.64
C SER A 63 2.05 -8.01 -28.28
N ASP A 64 1.70 -6.93 -27.61
CA ASP A 64 0.32 -6.68 -27.15
C ASP A 64 -0.53 -5.99 -28.24
N ASP A 65 -1.61 -6.63 -28.64
CA ASP A 65 -2.53 -6.14 -29.65
C ASP A 65 -3.23 -4.83 -29.25
N SER A 66 -3.44 -4.59 -27.96
CA SER A 66 -4.08 -3.39 -27.43
C SER A 66 -3.17 -2.17 -27.59
N VAL A 67 -1.87 -2.32 -27.29
CA VAL A 67 -0.86 -1.27 -27.49
C VAL A 67 -0.73 -0.92 -28.98
N ARG A 68 -0.67 -1.93 -29.86
CA ARG A 68 -0.62 -1.72 -31.33
C ARG A 68 -1.83 -0.95 -31.83
N LEU A 69 -3.03 -1.28 -31.33
CA LEU A 69 -4.25 -0.57 -31.70
C LEU A 69 -4.16 0.91 -31.32
N TYR A 70 -3.78 1.20 -30.08
CA TYR A 70 -3.61 2.57 -29.60
C TYR A 70 -2.59 3.35 -30.43
N LEU A 71 -1.40 2.79 -30.66
CA LEU A 71 -0.34 3.43 -31.45
C LEU A 71 -0.78 3.72 -32.88
N ARG A 72 -1.57 2.83 -33.49
CA ARG A 72 -2.14 3.03 -34.83
C ARG A 72 -3.16 4.18 -34.84
N GLU A 73 -3.97 4.33 -33.79
CA GLU A 73 -4.94 5.41 -33.70
C GLU A 73 -4.27 6.78 -33.55
N ILE A 74 -3.31 6.94 -32.64
CA ILE A 74 -2.56 8.20 -32.46
C ILE A 74 -1.70 8.56 -33.67
N GLY A 75 -1.25 7.55 -34.44
CA GLY A 75 -0.46 7.74 -35.64
C GLY A 75 -1.21 8.38 -36.81
N LYS A 76 -2.55 8.36 -36.81
CA LYS A 76 -3.38 8.99 -37.83
C LYS A 76 -3.41 10.51 -37.73
N ILE A 77 -3.10 11.06 -36.58
CA ILE A 77 -3.19 12.49 -36.30
C ILE A 77 -1.90 13.15 -36.74
N PRO A 78 -1.96 14.20 -37.61
CA PRO A 78 -0.79 14.92 -38.05
C PRO A 78 -0.15 15.72 -36.91
N LEU A 79 1.17 15.89 -36.98
CA LEU A 79 1.90 16.75 -36.05
C LEU A 79 1.59 18.23 -36.36
N LEU A 80 1.52 19.05 -35.32
CA LEU A 80 1.32 20.49 -35.45
C LEU A 80 2.64 21.21 -35.83
N ASN A 81 2.51 22.25 -36.65
CA ASN A 81 3.57 23.20 -36.88
C ASN A 81 3.60 24.26 -35.77
N ALA A 82 4.74 24.95 -35.58
CA ALA A 82 4.87 25.94 -34.51
C ALA A 82 3.82 27.07 -34.58
N GLU A 83 3.42 27.49 -35.79
CA GLU A 83 2.38 28.51 -35.99
C GLU A 83 0.97 27.98 -35.59
N GLU A 84 0.67 26.71 -35.93
CA GLU A 84 -0.57 26.05 -35.58
C GLU A 84 -0.68 25.82 -34.07
N GLU A 85 0.44 25.41 -33.44
CA GLU A 85 0.57 25.22 -32.00
C GLU A 85 0.23 26.52 -31.25
N LEU A 86 0.82 27.65 -31.67
CA LEU A 86 0.57 28.96 -31.08
C LEU A 86 -0.89 29.39 -31.27
N ALA A 87 -1.43 29.20 -32.48
CA ALA A 87 -2.83 29.56 -32.79
C ALA A 87 -3.82 28.71 -31.99
N LEU A 88 -3.55 27.43 -31.76
CA LEU A 88 -4.37 26.56 -30.92
C LEU A 88 -4.23 26.95 -29.46
N ALA A 89 -3.02 27.24 -28.96
CA ALA A 89 -2.78 27.66 -27.59
C ALA A 89 -3.58 28.93 -27.24
N GLN A 90 -3.61 29.92 -28.12
CA GLN A 90 -4.43 31.14 -27.93
C GLN A 90 -5.93 30.82 -27.81
N LYS A 91 -6.45 29.87 -28.62
CA LYS A 91 -7.85 29.44 -28.53
C LYS A 91 -8.14 28.67 -27.24
N VAL A 92 -7.16 27.86 -26.74
CA VAL A 92 -7.28 27.17 -25.45
C VAL A 92 -7.39 28.18 -24.30
N VAL A 93 -6.55 29.21 -24.29
CA VAL A 93 -6.63 30.32 -23.32
C VAL A 93 -7.99 31.03 -23.40
N ALA A 94 -8.59 31.16 -24.61
CA ALA A 94 -9.92 31.69 -24.80
C ALA A 94 -11.07 30.73 -24.35
N GLY A 95 -10.74 29.50 -23.92
CA GLY A 95 -11.70 28.51 -23.41
C GLY A 95 -12.30 27.57 -24.44
N ASP A 96 -11.75 27.47 -25.65
CA ASP A 96 -12.24 26.56 -26.69
C ASP A 96 -11.84 25.11 -26.40
N LYS A 97 -12.85 24.29 -26.05
CA LYS A 97 -12.65 22.84 -25.75
C LYS A 97 -12.14 22.06 -26.96
N ARG A 98 -12.58 22.39 -28.18
CA ARG A 98 -12.11 21.69 -29.40
C ARG A 98 -10.63 21.94 -29.67
N ALA A 99 -10.17 23.18 -29.45
CA ALA A 99 -8.75 23.50 -29.56
C ALA A 99 -7.91 22.74 -28.53
N LYS A 100 -8.44 22.59 -27.29
CA LYS A 100 -7.80 21.75 -26.24
C LYS A 100 -7.67 20.31 -26.68
N ASP A 101 -8.74 19.71 -27.20
CA ASP A 101 -8.74 18.31 -27.63
C ASP A 101 -7.75 18.13 -28.81
N GLN A 102 -7.76 19.01 -29.82
CA GLN A 102 -6.84 18.96 -30.95
C GLN A 102 -5.36 19.07 -30.52
N MET A 103 -5.06 19.97 -29.58
CA MET A 103 -3.72 20.15 -29.07
C MET A 103 -3.24 18.94 -28.29
N ALA A 104 -4.12 18.30 -27.49
CA ALA A 104 -3.82 17.08 -26.76
C ALA A 104 -3.61 15.90 -27.72
N GLU A 105 -4.51 15.67 -28.68
CA GLU A 105 -4.44 14.59 -29.64
C GLU A 105 -3.15 14.61 -30.46
N ALA A 106 -2.76 15.79 -30.95
CA ALA A 106 -1.54 15.95 -31.76
C ALA A 106 -0.25 15.63 -30.96
N ASN A 107 -0.28 15.77 -29.62
CA ASN A 107 0.86 15.56 -28.75
C ASN A 107 0.85 14.22 -27.99
N MET A 108 -0.12 13.32 -28.23
CA MET A 108 -0.12 11.98 -27.63
C MET A 108 1.13 11.15 -27.97
N ARG A 109 1.72 11.37 -29.15
CA ARG A 109 2.98 10.72 -29.55
C ARG A 109 4.16 11.11 -28.67
N LEU A 110 4.18 12.35 -28.16
CA LEU A 110 5.18 12.81 -27.19
C LEU A 110 5.06 12.02 -25.87
N VAL A 111 3.83 11.80 -25.39
CA VAL A 111 3.58 10.99 -24.18
C VAL A 111 4.16 9.59 -24.32
N VAL A 112 3.92 8.92 -25.46
CA VAL A 112 4.44 7.57 -25.73
C VAL A 112 5.96 7.54 -25.69
N SER A 113 6.63 8.54 -26.29
CA SER A 113 8.09 8.63 -26.32
C SER A 113 8.69 8.75 -24.91
N ILE A 114 8.02 9.48 -24.02
CA ILE A 114 8.43 9.64 -22.62
C ILE A 114 8.11 8.38 -21.82
N ALA A 115 6.88 7.85 -21.91
CA ALA A 115 6.43 6.67 -21.19
C ALA A 115 7.32 5.44 -21.44
N LYS A 116 7.85 5.28 -22.66
CA LYS A 116 8.78 4.22 -23.03
C LYS A 116 9.99 4.13 -22.09
N ARG A 117 10.53 5.25 -21.63
CA ARG A 117 11.70 5.30 -20.74
C ARG A 117 11.40 4.80 -19.32
N TYR A 118 10.10 4.71 -18.97
CA TYR A 118 9.63 4.26 -17.67
C TYR A 118 9.06 2.84 -17.68
N SER A 119 9.07 2.16 -18.83
CA SER A 119 8.63 0.77 -18.97
C SER A 119 9.42 -0.16 -18.04
N GLY A 120 8.76 -1.21 -17.51
CA GLY A 120 9.39 -2.20 -16.62
C GLY A 120 9.58 -1.72 -15.17
N ARG A 121 8.91 -0.65 -14.75
CA ARG A 121 8.99 -0.12 -13.37
C ARG A 121 7.78 -0.45 -12.50
N GLY A 122 7.05 -1.54 -12.81
CA GLY A 122 5.93 -2.03 -11.99
C GLY A 122 4.55 -1.60 -12.45
N LEU A 123 4.45 -0.80 -13.53
CA LEU A 123 3.19 -0.47 -14.22
C LEU A 123 3.25 -0.94 -15.67
N ASP A 124 2.10 -1.31 -16.21
CA ASP A 124 1.94 -1.66 -17.61
C ASP A 124 2.17 -0.44 -18.51
N PHE A 125 2.65 -0.69 -19.73
CA PHE A 125 3.01 0.39 -20.65
C PHE A 125 1.80 1.27 -21.03
N LEU A 126 0.60 0.68 -21.19
CA LEU A 126 -0.62 1.45 -21.44
C LEU A 126 -1.01 2.33 -20.24
N ASP A 127 -0.82 1.83 -19.02
CA ASP A 127 -1.12 2.60 -17.81
C ASP A 127 -0.18 3.81 -17.70
N LEU A 128 1.11 3.62 -17.99
CA LEU A 128 2.08 4.72 -18.04
C LEU A 128 1.69 5.78 -19.09
N ILE A 129 1.18 5.36 -20.25
CA ILE A 129 0.69 6.26 -21.29
C ILE A 129 -0.55 7.03 -20.78
N GLN A 130 -1.52 6.37 -20.13
CA GLN A 130 -2.74 7.04 -19.68
C GLN A 130 -2.45 8.05 -18.55
N GLU A 131 -1.57 7.70 -17.62
CA GLU A 131 -1.11 8.64 -16.60
C GLU A 131 -0.34 9.82 -17.24
N GLY A 132 0.51 9.53 -18.24
CA GLY A 132 1.18 10.56 -19.02
C GLY A 132 0.20 11.47 -19.79
N ASN A 133 -0.88 10.91 -20.36
CA ASN A 133 -1.94 11.68 -21.03
C ASN A 133 -2.65 12.62 -20.05
N THR A 134 -2.83 12.19 -18.79
CA THR A 134 -3.38 13.05 -17.73
C THR A 134 -2.46 14.24 -17.45
N GLY A 135 -1.14 14.01 -17.44
CA GLY A 135 -0.14 15.09 -17.36
C GLY A 135 -0.19 16.03 -18.58
N LEU A 136 -0.30 15.47 -19.80
CA LEU A 136 -0.43 16.24 -21.03
C LEU A 136 -1.66 17.16 -21.02
N LEU A 137 -2.82 16.66 -20.60
CA LEU A 137 -4.04 17.47 -20.50
C LEU A 137 -3.87 18.68 -19.58
N ARG A 138 -3.15 18.51 -18.47
CA ARG A 138 -2.82 19.62 -17.58
C ARG A 138 -1.83 20.60 -18.21
N ALA A 139 -0.82 20.09 -18.92
CA ALA A 139 0.09 20.94 -19.65
C ALA A 139 -0.67 21.82 -20.66
N VAL A 140 -1.64 21.26 -21.40
CA VAL A 140 -2.49 22.02 -22.33
C VAL A 140 -3.31 23.09 -21.62
N GLU A 141 -3.85 22.81 -20.42
CA GLU A 141 -4.63 23.76 -19.65
C GLU A 141 -3.82 24.94 -19.09
N LYS A 142 -2.59 24.67 -18.70
CA LYS A 142 -1.73 25.65 -18.01
C LYS A 142 -0.70 26.32 -18.93
N PHE A 143 -0.62 25.90 -20.19
CA PHE A 143 0.36 26.45 -21.13
C PHE A 143 0.08 27.92 -21.47
N ASP A 144 1.10 28.75 -21.30
CA ASP A 144 1.09 30.16 -21.63
C ASP A 144 1.94 30.41 -22.90
N PRO A 145 1.29 30.75 -24.04
CA PRO A 145 2.02 30.98 -25.29
C PRO A 145 2.89 32.24 -25.26
N ASP A 146 2.66 33.18 -24.35
CA ASP A 146 3.39 34.45 -24.27
C ASP A 146 4.79 34.29 -23.63
N LYS A 147 5.04 33.18 -22.93
CA LYS A 147 6.34 32.87 -22.33
C LYS A 147 7.44 32.49 -23.34
N GLY A 148 7.12 32.24 -24.61
CA GLY A 148 8.07 32.02 -25.70
C GLY A 148 8.73 30.62 -25.76
N PHE A 149 8.39 29.71 -24.85
CA PHE A 149 8.85 28.31 -24.89
C PHE A 149 7.97 27.47 -25.83
N LYS A 150 8.54 26.38 -26.39
CA LYS A 150 7.76 25.40 -27.15
C LYS A 150 6.84 24.63 -26.19
N PHE A 151 5.63 24.31 -26.65
CA PHE A 151 4.73 23.49 -25.87
C PHE A 151 5.33 22.16 -25.43
N SER A 152 6.09 21.50 -26.32
CA SER A 152 6.73 20.22 -26.02
C SER A 152 7.67 20.27 -24.81
N THR A 153 8.42 21.36 -24.62
CA THR A 153 9.29 21.56 -23.46
C THR A 153 8.47 21.58 -22.15
N TYR A 154 7.45 22.40 -22.12
CA TYR A 154 6.54 22.52 -20.96
C TYR A 154 5.77 21.21 -20.69
N ALA A 155 5.22 20.59 -21.74
CA ALA A 155 4.48 19.34 -21.64
C ALA A 155 5.34 18.17 -21.14
N THR A 156 6.62 18.11 -21.54
CA THR A 156 7.54 17.05 -21.09
C THR A 156 7.67 17.01 -19.56
N TRP A 157 7.73 18.17 -18.91
CA TRP A 157 7.78 18.25 -17.45
C TRP A 157 6.52 17.68 -16.79
N TRP A 158 5.33 18.09 -17.25
CA TRP A 158 4.05 17.60 -16.71
C TRP A 158 3.81 16.11 -16.96
N ILE A 159 4.17 15.63 -18.15
CA ILE A 159 4.07 14.21 -18.50
C ILE A 159 5.01 13.39 -17.61
N ARG A 160 6.26 13.81 -17.46
CA ARG A 160 7.25 13.14 -16.60
C ARG A 160 6.79 13.12 -15.15
N GLN A 161 6.31 14.24 -14.64
CA GLN A 161 5.81 14.35 -13.28
C GLN A 161 4.63 13.41 -13.03
N ALA A 162 3.63 13.38 -13.94
CA ALA A 162 2.48 12.50 -13.83
C ALA A 162 2.89 11.01 -13.82
N ILE A 163 3.75 10.60 -14.75
CA ILE A 163 4.24 9.22 -14.84
C ILE A 163 5.03 8.84 -13.59
N THR A 164 5.97 9.67 -13.13
CA THR A 164 6.79 9.38 -11.95
C THR A 164 5.93 9.26 -10.70
N ARG A 165 4.95 10.13 -10.55
CA ARG A 165 4.00 10.10 -9.44
C ARG A 165 3.13 8.84 -9.48
N ALA A 166 2.59 8.48 -10.66
CA ALA A 166 1.81 7.27 -10.83
C ALA A 166 2.61 6.01 -10.45
N ILE A 167 3.89 5.92 -10.88
CA ILE A 167 4.78 4.82 -10.47
C ILE A 167 4.95 4.79 -8.95
N ALA A 168 5.16 5.94 -8.30
CA ALA A 168 5.31 5.98 -6.85
C ALA A 168 4.04 5.55 -6.11
N ASP A 169 2.86 5.90 -6.64
CA ASP A 169 1.57 5.66 -5.99
C ASP A 169 0.98 4.26 -6.27
N GLN A 170 1.25 3.66 -7.43
CA GLN A 170 0.52 2.49 -7.93
C GLN A 170 1.39 1.28 -8.27
N ALA A 171 2.72 1.43 -8.46
CA ALA A 171 3.57 0.34 -8.91
C ALA A 171 3.80 -0.78 -7.89
N ARG A 172 3.51 -0.53 -6.61
CA ARG A 172 3.72 -1.51 -5.53
C ARG A 172 2.38 -2.05 -5.02
N THR A 173 2.31 -3.36 -4.81
CA THR A 173 1.13 -4.01 -4.20
C THR A 173 0.85 -3.46 -2.79
N ILE A 174 1.89 -3.22 -1.99
CA ILE A 174 1.80 -2.52 -0.72
C ILE A 174 2.22 -1.07 -0.99
N ARG A 175 1.24 -0.17 -0.97
CA ARG A 175 1.46 1.25 -1.26
C ARG A 175 2.43 1.89 -0.25
N ILE A 176 3.38 2.64 -0.77
CA ILE A 176 4.34 3.43 0.01
C ILE A 176 4.12 4.92 -0.30
N PRO A 177 4.15 5.83 0.70
CA PRO A 177 4.04 7.26 0.47
C PRO A 177 5.13 7.80 -0.47
N VAL A 178 4.81 8.81 -1.30
CA VAL A 178 5.71 9.35 -2.33
C VAL A 178 7.05 9.81 -1.75
N HIS A 179 7.06 10.52 -0.62
CA HIS A 179 8.30 10.98 0.03
C HIS A 179 9.23 9.82 0.44
N MET A 180 8.66 8.65 0.78
CA MET A 180 9.45 7.46 1.09
C MET A 180 10.04 6.83 -0.18
N VAL A 181 9.30 6.85 -1.30
CA VAL A 181 9.81 6.40 -2.60
C VAL A 181 10.98 7.29 -3.05
N GLU A 182 10.89 8.61 -2.85
CA GLU A 182 11.98 9.55 -3.12
C GLU A 182 13.20 9.25 -2.25
N THR A 183 12.99 8.99 -0.96
CA THR A 183 14.06 8.59 -0.03
C THR A 183 14.73 7.29 -0.46
N ILE A 184 13.95 6.26 -0.84
CA ILE A 184 14.46 4.99 -1.39
C ILE A 184 15.28 5.24 -2.66
N ASN A 185 14.80 6.08 -3.58
CA ASN A 185 15.49 6.41 -4.82
C ASN A 185 16.81 7.17 -4.55
N LYS A 186 16.82 8.09 -3.58
CA LYS A 186 18.03 8.79 -3.14
C LYS A 186 19.04 7.80 -2.55
N LEU A 187 18.59 6.90 -1.67
CA LEU A 187 19.41 5.85 -1.08
C LEU A 187 20.03 4.94 -2.16
N LEU A 188 19.23 4.47 -3.13
CA LEU A 188 19.70 3.61 -4.20
C LEU A 188 20.75 4.30 -5.10
N ARG A 189 20.52 5.58 -5.42
CA ARG A 189 21.51 6.37 -6.21
C ARG A 189 22.81 6.52 -5.44
N THR A 190 22.74 6.87 -4.16
CA THR A 190 23.92 7.02 -3.31
C THR A 190 24.66 5.70 -3.13
N GLN A 191 23.93 4.59 -2.88
CA GLN A 191 24.49 3.24 -2.77
C GLN A 191 25.25 2.86 -4.04
N ARG A 192 24.67 3.06 -5.23
CA ARG A 192 25.35 2.76 -6.51
C ARG A 192 26.61 3.59 -6.70
N ARG A 193 26.57 4.90 -6.43
CA ARG A 193 27.73 5.78 -6.51
C ARG A 193 28.83 5.32 -5.57
N MET A 194 28.53 5.09 -4.29
CA MET A 194 29.51 4.63 -3.30
C MET A 194 30.07 3.24 -3.63
N THR A 195 29.26 2.33 -4.17
CA THR A 195 29.73 1.02 -4.62
C THR A 195 30.75 1.16 -5.75
N GLN A 196 30.52 2.09 -6.66
CA GLN A 196 31.47 2.39 -7.75
C GLN A 196 32.77 2.98 -7.23
N ASP A 197 32.69 3.92 -6.27
CA ASP A 197 33.86 4.61 -5.70
C ASP A 197 34.69 3.69 -4.79
N LEU A 198 34.03 2.87 -3.98
CA LEU A 198 34.66 1.97 -3.00
C LEU A 198 35.03 0.59 -3.56
N ASN A 199 34.50 0.21 -4.74
CA ASN A 199 34.57 -1.14 -5.30
C ASN A 199 34.07 -2.26 -4.36
N ARG A 200 33.18 -1.91 -3.41
CA ARG A 200 32.47 -2.82 -2.50
C ARG A 200 31.13 -2.20 -2.10
N GLU A 201 30.25 -3.01 -1.55
CA GLU A 201 29.02 -2.49 -0.96
C GLU A 201 29.34 -1.59 0.25
N PRO A 202 28.72 -0.38 0.33
CA PRO A 202 28.88 0.51 1.47
C PRO A 202 28.16 -0.05 2.70
N SER A 203 28.71 0.19 3.91
CA SER A 203 28.05 -0.14 5.16
C SER A 203 26.91 0.82 5.46
N ILE A 204 25.98 0.40 6.36
CA ILE A 204 24.84 1.24 6.77
C ILE A 204 25.34 2.57 7.38
N GLU A 205 26.44 2.53 8.13
CA GLU A 205 27.03 3.72 8.73
C GLU A 205 27.62 4.69 7.70
N GLU A 206 28.22 4.16 6.62
CA GLU A 206 28.77 4.97 5.52
C GLU A 206 27.64 5.62 4.73
N LEU A 207 26.56 4.85 4.42
CA LEU A 207 25.36 5.39 3.78
C LEU A 207 24.66 6.46 4.63
N ALA A 208 24.57 6.24 5.93
CA ALA A 208 23.95 7.18 6.86
C ALA A 208 24.68 8.53 6.90
N LYS A 209 26.01 8.49 6.87
CA LYS A 209 26.85 9.71 6.80
C LYS A 209 26.66 10.48 5.51
N GLU A 210 26.63 9.76 4.38
CA GLU A 210 26.51 10.38 3.05
C GLU A 210 25.10 10.94 2.80
N LEU A 211 24.08 10.30 3.36
CA LEU A 211 22.67 10.72 3.25
C LEU A 211 22.28 11.75 4.32
N GLU A 212 23.16 12.04 5.30
CA GLU A 212 22.87 12.87 6.46
C GLU A 212 21.66 12.38 7.27
N MET A 213 21.54 11.05 7.44
CA MET A 213 20.42 10.38 8.11
C MET A 213 20.94 9.51 9.25
N GLU A 214 20.07 9.21 10.22
CA GLU A 214 20.38 8.25 11.28
C GLU A 214 20.50 6.81 10.73
N PRO A 215 21.44 5.99 11.23
CA PRO A 215 21.63 4.61 10.76
C PRO A 215 20.36 3.76 10.87
N GLU A 216 19.59 3.91 11.94
CA GLU A 216 18.32 3.21 12.16
C GLU A 216 17.29 3.52 11.06
N LYS A 217 17.24 4.78 10.62
CA LYS A 217 16.35 5.20 9.53
C LYS A 217 16.79 4.62 8.19
N VAL A 218 18.09 4.51 7.92
CA VAL A 218 18.61 3.86 6.70
C VAL A 218 18.25 2.39 6.70
N GLU A 219 18.40 1.68 7.83
CA GLU A 219 18.01 0.28 7.96
C GLU A 219 16.49 0.09 7.73
N TYR A 220 15.66 0.96 8.30
CA TYR A 220 14.22 0.96 8.09
C TYR A 220 13.85 1.14 6.61
N VAL A 221 14.48 2.11 5.93
CA VAL A 221 14.27 2.36 4.48
C VAL A 221 14.69 1.14 3.66
N MET A 222 15.78 0.45 4.04
CA MET A 222 16.21 -0.78 3.38
C MET A 222 15.23 -1.93 3.56
N LYS A 223 14.59 -2.07 4.71
CA LYS A 223 13.53 -3.06 4.96
C LYS A 223 12.30 -2.79 4.09
N ILE A 224 11.86 -1.52 4.01
CA ILE A 224 10.70 -1.13 3.18
C ILE A 224 10.97 -1.30 1.67
N LYS A 225 12.23 -1.16 1.24
CA LYS A 225 12.63 -1.31 -0.16
C LYS A 225 12.37 -2.71 -0.71
N GLN A 226 12.33 -3.75 0.13
CA GLN A 226 12.21 -5.13 -0.29
C GLN A 226 10.97 -5.34 -1.18
N ASP A 227 11.17 -6.06 -2.28
CA ASP A 227 10.09 -6.44 -3.16
C ASP A 227 9.37 -7.68 -2.61
N ILE A 228 8.09 -7.80 -2.90
CA ILE A 228 7.27 -8.95 -2.52
C ILE A 228 7.39 -10.03 -3.58
N HIS A 229 7.35 -11.29 -3.14
CA HIS A 229 7.31 -12.45 -4.01
C HIS A 229 5.90 -13.04 -4.01
N SER A 230 5.47 -13.58 -5.16
CA SER A 230 4.22 -14.31 -5.25
C SER A 230 4.32 -15.64 -4.51
N LEU A 231 3.28 -16.02 -3.77
CA LEU A 231 3.18 -17.34 -3.16
C LEU A 231 3.02 -18.46 -4.21
N ASP A 232 2.49 -18.12 -5.39
CA ASP A 232 2.35 -19.05 -6.52
C ASP A 232 3.65 -19.16 -7.35
N ALA A 233 4.74 -18.51 -6.93
CA ALA A 233 6.02 -18.66 -7.60
C ALA A 233 6.54 -20.10 -7.44
N GLY A 234 6.84 -20.77 -8.56
CA GLY A 234 7.40 -22.10 -8.56
C GLY A 234 8.75 -22.15 -7.85
N VAL A 235 8.95 -23.13 -7.00
CA VAL A 235 10.20 -23.38 -6.27
C VAL A 235 10.82 -24.66 -6.82
N GLY A 236 11.87 -24.52 -7.65
CA GLY A 236 12.59 -25.68 -8.20
C GLY A 236 13.54 -25.27 -9.31
N ARG A 237 14.53 -26.12 -9.60
CA ARG A 237 15.33 -26.04 -10.82
C ARG A 237 14.56 -26.68 -11.96
N ASP A 238 14.68 -26.13 -13.17
CA ASP A 238 14.11 -26.68 -14.41
C ASP A 238 14.22 -28.22 -14.43
N GLY A 239 13.09 -28.91 -14.26
CA GLY A 239 12.97 -30.35 -14.50
C GLY A 239 12.54 -31.24 -13.34
N ASP A 240 12.49 -30.77 -12.09
CA ASP A 240 11.99 -31.55 -10.96
C ASP A 240 10.83 -30.82 -10.27
N ASP A 241 9.65 -31.47 -10.23
CA ASP A 241 8.41 -31.03 -9.56
C ASP A 241 7.89 -29.64 -9.99
N GLU A 242 7.28 -29.54 -11.16
CA GLU A 242 6.53 -28.37 -11.65
C GLU A 242 5.36 -27.94 -10.73
N ASP A 243 5.02 -28.73 -9.71
CA ASP A 243 3.83 -28.53 -8.88
C ASP A 243 4.12 -27.83 -7.53
N SER A 244 5.38 -27.63 -7.15
CA SER A 244 5.70 -27.01 -5.86
C SER A 244 5.77 -25.49 -5.93
N VAL A 245 4.93 -24.81 -5.16
CA VAL A 245 4.89 -23.35 -5.07
C VAL A 245 5.46 -22.86 -3.73
N LEU A 246 5.92 -21.61 -3.69
CA LEU A 246 6.50 -21.01 -2.47
C LEU A 246 5.52 -21.07 -1.28
N GLY A 247 4.20 -20.95 -1.56
CA GLY A 247 3.16 -21.04 -0.55
C GLY A 247 3.11 -22.34 0.22
N ASP A 248 3.52 -23.47 -0.40
CA ASP A 248 3.49 -24.80 0.24
C ASP A 248 4.55 -24.94 1.35
N PHE A 249 5.58 -24.07 1.34
CA PHE A 249 6.66 -24.10 2.31
C PHE A 249 6.47 -23.14 3.49
N ILE A 250 5.40 -22.34 3.47
CA ILE A 250 5.13 -21.39 4.53
C ILE A 250 4.19 -22.04 5.54
N GLU A 251 4.66 -22.19 6.78
CA GLU A 251 3.89 -22.74 7.89
C GLU A 251 2.80 -21.79 8.34
N ASP A 252 1.61 -22.30 8.62
CA ASP A 252 0.51 -21.54 9.22
C ASP A 252 0.72 -21.46 10.75
N GLU A 253 1.18 -20.31 11.21
CA GLU A 253 1.45 -20.06 12.64
C GLU A 253 0.17 -20.01 13.49
N ASP A 254 -1.00 -19.75 12.89
CA ASP A 254 -2.29 -19.66 13.57
C ASP A 254 -2.99 -21.03 13.68
N ALA A 255 -2.52 -22.03 12.97
CA ALA A 255 -3.08 -23.38 13.03
C ALA A 255 -2.82 -24.01 14.39
N ALA A 256 -3.90 -24.30 15.14
CA ALA A 256 -3.78 -25.00 16.41
C ALA A 256 -3.17 -26.39 16.21
N SER A 257 -2.13 -26.72 16.98
CA SER A 257 -1.52 -28.05 16.91
C SER A 257 -2.54 -29.15 17.29
N PRO A 258 -2.43 -30.37 16.72
CA PRO A 258 -3.30 -31.49 17.12
C PRO A 258 -3.25 -31.77 18.62
N GLU A 259 -2.10 -31.58 19.26
CA GLU A 259 -1.90 -31.76 20.70
C GLU A 259 -2.67 -30.72 21.51
N ASP A 260 -2.61 -29.42 21.11
CA ASP A 260 -3.33 -28.35 21.75
C ASP A 260 -4.85 -28.50 21.58
N SER A 261 -5.28 -28.94 20.39
CA SER A 261 -6.68 -29.23 20.11
C SER A 261 -7.21 -30.38 20.98
N ALA A 262 -6.43 -31.45 21.12
CA ALA A 262 -6.78 -32.58 22.01
C ALA A 262 -6.79 -32.16 23.49
N ALA A 263 -5.80 -31.39 23.94
CA ALA A 263 -5.76 -30.86 25.30
C ALA A 263 -6.95 -29.94 25.60
N SER A 264 -7.32 -29.06 24.65
CA SER A 264 -8.50 -28.20 24.77
C SER A 264 -9.80 -29.00 24.84
N GLN A 265 -9.92 -30.06 24.06
CA GLN A 265 -11.09 -30.95 24.10
C GLN A 265 -11.18 -31.69 25.43
N LEU A 266 -10.09 -32.27 25.93
CA LEU A 266 -10.05 -32.92 27.23
C LEU A 266 -10.38 -31.95 28.38
N LEU A 267 -9.88 -30.72 28.31
CA LEU A 267 -10.22 -29.66 29.28
C LEU A 267 -11.72 -29.35 29.25
N LYS A 268 -12.35 -29.24 28.09
CA LYS A 268 -13.79 -29.02 27.95
C LYS A 268 -14.60 -30.17 28.59
N GLU A 269 -14.21 -31.39 28.34
CA GLU A 269 -14.84 -32.57 28.91
C GLU A 269 -14.71 -32.59 30.45
N GLN A 270 -13.53 -32.35 30.99
CA GLN A 270 -13.30 -32.28 32.43
C GLN A 270 -14.09 -31.14 33.10
N VAL A 271 -14.17 -29.97 32.45
CA VAL A 271 -15.00 -28.86 32.95
C VAL A 271 -16.45 -29.24 32.95
N GLN A 272 -16.97 -29.93 31.92
CA GLN A 272 -18.35 -30.40 31.89
C GLN A 272 -18.65 -31.41 33.00
N ASP A 273 -17.76 -32.37 33.26
CA ASP A 273 -17.88 -33.35 34.31
C ASP A 273 -17.94 -32.69 35.71
N ILE A 274 -17.06 -31.72 35.96
CA ILE A 274 -17.03 -30.98 37.23
C ILE A 274 -18.29 -30.13 37.39
N LEU A 275 -18.79 -29.53 36.31
CA LEU A 275 -20.07 -28.79 36.35
C LEU A 275 -21.27 -29.67 36.69
N GLY A 276 -21.20 -31.00 36.41
CA GLY A 276 -22.22 -31.98 36.77
C GLY A 276 -22.47 -32.07 38.27
N VAL A 277 -21.57 -31.63 39.14
CA VAL A 277 -21.76 -31.56 40.61
C VAL A 277 -22.74 -30.46 41.04
N LEU A 278 -22.98 -29.49 40.20
CA LEU A 278 -23.90 -28.38 40.44
C LEU A 278 -25.32 -28.79 40.11
N THR A 279 -26.29 -28.09 40.71
CA THR A 279 -27.71 -28.24 40.31
C THR A 279 -27.87 -27.66 38.89
N GLU A 280 -28.83 -28.15 38.12
CA GLU A 280 -29.10 -27.70 36.74
C GLU A 280 -29.22 -26.17 36.62
N ARG A 281 -29.82 -25.53 37.65
CA ARG A 281 -29.97 -24.09 37.68
C ARG A 281 -28.64 -23.36 37.92
N GLU A 282 -27.80 -23.84 38.84
CA GLU A 282 -26.45 -23.33 39.10
C GLU A 282 -25.54 -23.53 37.89
N GLN A 283 -25.64 -24.68 37.21
CA GLN A 283 -24.89 -25.02 36.03
C GLN A 283 -25.18 -24.06 34.87
N LYS A 284 -26.49 -23.83 34.57
CA LYS A 284 -26.86 -22.89 33.48
C LYS A 284 -26.40 -21.47 33.77
N ILE A 285 -26.52 -21.00 35.02
CA ILE A 285 -26.05 -19.67 35.42
C ILE A 285 -24.54 -19.54 35.21
N VAL A 286 -23.75 -20.53 35.60
CA VAL A 286 -22.28 -20.54 35.42
C VAL A 286 -21.93 -20.59 33.94
N LYS A 287 -22.58 -21.46 33.14
CA LYS A 287 -22.35 -21.58 31.71
C LYS A 287 -22.59 -20.26 30.97
N MET A 288 -23.72 -19.60 31.23
CA MET A 288 -24.02 -18.30 30.61
C MET A 288 -23.06 -17.21 31.08
N ARG A 289 -22.77 -17.18 32.40
CA ARG A 289 -21.92 -16.15 32.99
C ARG A 289 -20.50 -16.14 32.39
N PHE A 290 -19.94 -17.34 32.18
CA PHE A 290 -18.59 -17.52 31.66
C PHE A 290 -18.53 -17.85 30.15
N GLY A 291 -19.67 -17.90 29.47
CA GLY A 291 -19.73 -18.16 28.04
C GLY A 291 -19.28 -19.56 27.64
N LEU A 292 -19.51 -20.58 28.45
CA LEU A 292 -19.04 -21.93 28.22
C LEU A 292 -19.78 -22.68 27.09
N GLU A 293 -20.93 -22.20 26.66
CA GLU A 293 -21.74 -22.75 25.56
C GLU A 293 -21.56 -21.92 24.29
N ASP A 294 -21.77 -20.60 24.38
CA ASP A 294 -21.84 -19.71 23.22
C ASP A 294 -20.57 -18.86 23.02
N GLY A 295 -19.55 -19.05 23.85
CA GLY A 295 -18.31 -18.26 23.81
C GLY A 295 -18.49 -16.79 24.26
N LYS A 296 -19.70 -16.37 24.65
CA LYS A 296 -19.99 -15.00 25.09
C LYS A 296 -20.29 -14.95 26.59
N SER A 297 -19.51 -14.18 27.33
CA SER A 297 -19.76 -13.93 28.75
C SER A 297 -20.91 -12.94 28.93
N HIS A 298 -21.91 -13.29 29.73
CA HIS A 298 -23.04 -12.43 30.06
C HIS A 298 -22.84 -11.69 31.37
N THR A 299 -23.44 -10.50 31.51
CA THR A 299 -23.41 -9.71 32.74
C THR A 299 -24.37 -10.31 33.81
N LEU A 300 -24.13 -9.97 35.07
CA LEU A 300 -25.04 -10.43 36.17
C LEU A 300 -26.49 -9.94 35.99
N GLU A 301 -26.69 -8.83 35.30
CA GLU A 301 -27.99 -8.27 35.00
C GLU A 301 -28.72 -9.05 33.92
N GLU A 302 -28.03 -9.36 32.81
CA GLU A 302 -28.59 -10.17 31.72
C GLU A 302 -29.00 -11.56 32.21
N VAL A 303 -28.08 -12.24 32.93
CA VAL A 303 -28.41 -13.54 33.56
C VAL A 303 -29.56 -13.40 34.54
N GLY A 304 -29.63 -12.29 35.29
CA GLY A 304 -30.74 -12.01 36.20
C GLY A 304 -32.08 -11.87 35.49
N GLN A 305 -32.11 -11.21 34.34
CA GLN A 305 -33.31 -11.07 33.50
C GLN A 305 -33.77 -12.42 32.96
N GLU A 306 -32.85 -13.24 32.44
CA GLU A 306 -33.16 -14.57 31.88
C GLU A 306 -33.79 -15.52 32.94
N PHE A 307 -33.26 -15.51 34.17
CA PHE A 307 -33.75 -16.35 35.25
C PHE A 307 -34.81 -15.70 36.14
N ALA A 308 -35.30 -14.50 35.81
CA ALA A 308 -36.26 -13.71 36.55
C ALA A 308 -35.89 -13.52 38.06
N VAL A 309 -34.63 -13.22 38.33
CA VAL A 309 -34.08 -12.97 39.68
C VAL A 309 -33.22 -11.72 39.70
N THR A 310 -33.03 -11.16 40.91
CA THR A 310 -32.20 -9.96 41.07
C THR A 310 -30.72 -10.22 40.83
N ARG A 311 -30.00 -9.21 40.36
CA ARG A 311 -28.54 -9.23 40.16
C ARG A 311 -27.78 -9.77 41.38
N GLU A 312 -28.16 -9.34 42.58
CA GLU A 312 -27.50 -9.78 43.81
C GLU A 312 -27.76 -11.27 44.12
N ARG A 313 -28.92 -11.77 43.72
CA ARG A 313 -29.22 -13.20 43.86
C ARG A 313 -28.38 -14.06 42.94
N ILE A 314 -28.15 -13.62 41.70
CA ILE A 314 -27.26 -14.30 40.78
C ILE A 314 -25.83 -14.30 41.33
N ARG A 315 -25.34 -13.17 41.86
CA ARG A 315 -24.00 -13.09 42.48
C ARG A 315 -23.84 -14.07 43.64
N GLN A 316 -24.88 -14.24 44.48
CA GLN A 316 -24.85 -15.21 45.57
C GLN A 316 -24.83 -16.66 45.05
N ILE A 317 -25.58 -16.97 43.99
CA ILE A 317 -25.65 -18.31 43.41
C ILE A 317 -24.26 -18.61 42.76
N GLU A 318 -23.69 -17.69 42.00
CA GLU A 318 -22.37 -17.81 41.42
C GLU A 318 -21.31 -18.08 42.49
N ALA A 319 -21.22 -17.28 43.53
CA ALA A 319 -20.26 -17.43 44.62
C ALA A 319 -20.39 -18.81 45.34
N LYS A 320 -21.62 -19.29 45.53
CA LYS A 320 -21.88 -20.62 46.09
C LYS A 320 -21.46 -21.74 45.14
N ALA A 321 -21.78 -21.60 43.84
CA ALA A 321 -21.38 -22.56 42.81
C ALA A 321 -19.86 -22.68 42.69
N LEU A 322 -19.17 -21.55 42.61
CA LEU A 322 -17.70 -21.53 42.56
C LEU A 322 -17.06 -22.12 43.81
N THR A 323 -17.66 -21.90 44.99
CA THR A 323 -17.17 -22.51 46.24
C THR A 323 -17.36 -24.02 46.26
N LYS A 324 -18.47 -24.54 45.69
CA LYS A 324 -18.71 -26.00 45.54
C LYS A 324 -17.69 -26.60 44.56
N LEU A 325 -17.46 -25.96 43.41
CA LEU A 325 -16.48 -26.42 42.43
C LEU A 325 -15.08 -26.46 43.00
N ARG A 326 -14.63 -25.42 43.73
CA ARG A 326 -13.29 -25.36 44.35
C ARG A 326 -13.07 -26.48 45.37
N LYS A 327 -14.10 -26.96 46.04
CA LYS A 327 -14.02 -28.04 47.05
C LYS A 327 -14.03 -29.44 46.42
N HIS A 328 -14.36 -29.55 45.15
CA HIS A 328 -14.42 -30.83 44.45
C HIS A 328 -13.04 -31.43 44.28
N LYS A 329 -12.92 -32.77 44.42
CA LYS A 329 -11.60 -33.48 44.33
C LYS A 329 -10.95 -33.30 42.98
N ASP A 330 -11.74 -33.31 41.89
CA ASP A 330 -11.26 -33.21 40.52
C ASP A 330 -10.88 -31.79 40.11
N ALA A 331 -11.26 -30.76 40.90
CA ALA A 331 -10.82 -29.39 40.66
C ALA A 331 -9.30 -29.22 40.68
N LYS A 332 -8.59 -30.11 41.39
CA LYS A 332 -7.12 -30.14 41.41
C LYS A 332 -6.51 -30.49 40.03
N LYS A 333 -7.18 -31.35 39.27
CA LYS A 333 -6.73 -31.74 37.92
C LYS A 333 -6.74 -30.56 36.93
N LEU A 334 -7.67 -29.61 37.13
CA LEU A 334 -7.72 -28.42 36.29
C LEU A 334 -6.51 -27.49 36.47
N TYR A 335 -5.81 -27.57 37.61
CA TYR A 335 -4.61 -26.77 37.81
C TYR A 335 -3.45 -27.21 36.92
N GLU A 336 -3.43 -28.48 36.48
CA GLU A 336 -2.42 -28.99 35.57
C GLU A 336 -2.47 -28.34 34.19
N TYR A 337 -3.63 -27.78 33.79
CA TYR A 337 -3.80 -27.04 32.54
C TYR A 337 -3.46 -25.55 32.65
N LEU A 338 -3.17 -25.04 33.86
CA LEU A 338 -2.79 -23.64 34.12
C LEU A 338 -1.27 -23.46 34.28
N SER A 339 -0.52 -24.55 34.34
CA SER A 339 0.93 -24.57 34.42
C SER A 339 1.56 -24.72 33.04
#